data_bc44de1a75c920d1e93d056d80a03a62
#
_entry.id   bc44de1a75c920d1e93d056d80a03a62
#
_cell.length_a   1.000
_cell.length_b   1.000
_cell.length_c   1.000
_cell.angle_alpha   90.00
_cell.angle_beta   90.00
_cell.angle_gamma   90.00
#
_symmetry.space_group_name_H-M   'P 1'
#
loop_
_entity.id
_entity.type
_entity.pdbx_description
1 polymer ?
#
loop_
_entity_poly.entity_id
_entity_poly.type
_entity_poly.pdbx_seq_one_letter_code
_entity_poly.pdbx_strand_id
1 'polypeptide(L)'
;MKEFRYDDVPVIETSSGKLKGYYCDGEYIFKGVPYAYADRFQMPVKSFWEGVKEATSYGFVCPLMNQETPNGELMVPHRYWPQNEHCQNLNIWTKTLDSQAKHPVLVWLHGGGYSAGSSIEQVAYDGFNMCMQGDVVVVSVNHRLNILGYLDLSPFGEKYWNSGNAGNADLVAALRWVHENIAAFGGDPENVTIFGQSGGGMKVADLMQIPDADGLFQKALIMSGVGSKTLMPNCTGDGREIVTAMLQELKLTEDEVEKLETVPYYELVRAYEKVCPAIAAKGGYIGGNPMINEYYKGNPLE
;
A
#
# COMPACT_ATOMS: atom_id res chain seq x y z
N MET A 1 12.05 -32.53 -6.71
CA MET A 1 12.78 -31.54 -5.86
C MET A 1 12.64 -30.21 -6.58
N LYS A 2 12.24 -29.13 -5.90
CA LYS A 2 12.15 -27.82 -6.53
C LYS A 2 13.54 -27.31 -6.89
N GLU A 3 13.68 -26.75 -8.10
CA GLU A 3 14.92 -26.11 -8.50
C GLU A 3 15.03 -24.75 -7.83
N PHE A 4 16.08 -24.53 -7.05
CA PHE A 4 16.37 -23.25 -6.42
C PHE A 4 17.76 -22.78 -6.79
N ARG A 5 17.90 -21.54 -7.28
CA ARG A 5 19.17 -20.90 -7.61
C ARG A 5 19.22 -19.47 -7.06
N TYR A 6 20.38 -19.08 -6.60
CA TYR A 6 20.64 -17.74 -6.10
C TYR A 6 21.93 -17.14 -6.68
N ASP A 7 23.05 -17.90 -6.66
CA ASP A 7 24.37 -17.35 -7.00
C ASP A 7 24.45 -16.86 -8.44
N ASP A 8 23.85 -17.58 -9.37
CA ASP A 8 23.85 -17.33 -10.81
C ASP A 8 22.66 -16.49 -11.30
N VAL A 9 21.79 -16.01 -10.40
CA VAL A 9 20.70 -15.11 -10.76
C VAL A 9 21.26 -13.72 -11.09
N PRO A 10 20.90 -13.13 -12.24
CA PRO A 10 21.37 -11.81 -12.63
C PRO A 10 20.98 -10.72 -11.63
N VAL A 11 21.86 -9.74 -11.47
CA VAL A 11 21.55 -8.49 -10.78
C VAL A 11 20.79 -7.58 -11.75
N ILE A 12 19.64 -7.11 -11.34
CA ILE A 12 18.76 -6.24 -12.14
C ILE A 12 19.00 -4.79 -11.77
N GLU A 13 19.21 -3.95 -12.77
CA GLU A 13 19.25 -2.49 -12.58
C GLU A 13 17.85 -1.89 -12.66
N THR A 14 17.55 -1.04 -11.70
CA THR A 14 16.30 -0.27 -11.63
C THR A 14 16.60 1.22 -11.49
N SER A 15 15.58 2.05 -11.67
CA SER A 15 15.69 3.50 -11.44
C SER A 15 15.94 3.88 -9.97
N SER A 16 15.85 2.91 -9.06
CA SER A 16 16.08 3.09 -7.60
C SER A 16 17.42 2.52 -7.13
N GLY A 17 18.05 1.62 -7.91
CA GLY A 17 19.29 0.92 -7.57
C GLY A 17 19.28 -0.52 -8.08
N LYS A 18 20.27 -1.30 -7.69
CA LYS A 18 20.44 -2.69 -8.16
C LYS A 18 19.74 -3.66 -7.22
N LEU A 19 19.10 -4.69 -7.79
CA LEU A 19 18.37 -5.72 -7.06
C LEU A 19 18.91 -7.11 -7.39
N LYS A 20 18.98 -7.97 -6.39
CA LYS A 20 19.23 -9.40 -6.55
C LYS A 20 18.10 -10.20 -5.92
N GLY A 21 17.36 -10.94 -6.73
CA GLY A 21 16.35 -11.91 -6.31
C GLY A 21 16.90 -13.34 -6.30
N TYR A 22 15.99 -14.29 -6.46
CA TYR A 22 16.33 -15.72 -6.61
C TYR A 22 15.47 -16.36 -7.69
N TYR A 23 15.90 -17.53 -8.16
CA TYR A 23 15.14 -18.36 -9.10
C TYR A 23 14.56 -19.56 -8.35
N CYS A 24 13.32 -19.89 -8.61
CA CYS A 24 12.66 -21.07 -8.07
C CYS A 24 11.68 -21.65 -9.08
N ASP A 25 11.89 -22.93 -9.48
CA ASP A 25 10.96 -23.72 -10.29
C ASP A 25 10.42 -23.02 -11.55
N GLY A 26 11.24 -22.30 -12.29
CA GLY A 26 10.84 -21.65 -13.54
C GLY A 26 10.61 -20.15 -13.43
N GLU A 27 10.73 -19.57 -12.23
CA GLU A 27 10.49 -18.13 -12.01
C GLU A 27 11.65 -17.44 -11.33
N TYR A 28 11.88 -16.19 -11.74
CA TYR A 28 12.66 -15.21 -10.98
C TYR A 28 11.73 -14.49 -10.01
N ILE A 29 12.14 -14.41 -8.76
CA ILE A 29 11.33 -13.89 -7.66
C ILE A 29 12.11 -12.78 -6.94
N PHE A 30 11.48 -11.63 -6.77
CA PHE A 30 12.01 -10.50 -6.02
C PHE A 30 11.01 -10.10 -4.95
N LYS A 31 11.43 -10.07 -3.70
CA LYS A 31 10.59 -9.80 -2.54
C LYS A 31 11.07 -8.59 -1.75
N GLY A 32 10.14 -7.85 -1.17
CA GLY A 32 10.46 -6.72 -0.32
C GLY A 32 11.19 -5.58 -1.03
N VAL A 33 10.90 -5.38 -2.32
CA VAL A 33 11.49 -4.31 -3.13
C VAL A 33 10.91 -2.97 -2.71
N PRO A 34 11.71 -2.03 -2.15
CA PRO A 34 11.18 -0.73 -1.75
C PRO A 34 10.93 0.14 -2.98
N TYR A 35 9.70 0.58 -3.15
CA TYR A 35 9.33 1.50 -4.23
C TYR A 35 9.35 2.97 -3.79
N ALA A 36 9.11 3.20 -2.49
CA ALA A 36 9.11 4.52 -1.90
C ALA A 36 9.58 4.48 -0.44
N TYR A 37 9.84 5.66 0.10
CA TYR A 37 10.00 5.95 1.51
C TYR A 37 9.01 7.06 1.88
N ALA A 38 8.46 7.01 3.08
CA ALA A 38 7.60 8.07 3.57
C ALA A 38 7.78 8.27 5.08
N ASP A 39 7.90 9.51 5.50
CA ASP A 39 7.71 9.88 6.89
C ASP A 39 6.21 9.82 7.25
N ARG A 40 5.91 9.64 8.53
CA ARG A 40 4.53 9.52 9.01
C ARG A 40 3.71 10.75 8.59
N PHE A 41 2.51 10.52 8.03
CA PHE A 41 1.56 11.52 7.53
C PHE A 41 2.02 12.35 6.32
N GLN A 42 3.17 12.05 5.74
CA GLN A 42 3.70 12.76 4.59
C GLN A 42 3.59 11.96 3.31
N MET A 43 3.70 12.66 2.18
CA MET A 43 3.69 12.04 0.86
C MET A 43 4.90 11.15 0.66
N PRO A 44 4.76 10.02 -0.06
CA PRO A 44 5.89 9.15 -0.36
C PRO A 44 6.88 9.83 -1.32
N VAL A 45 8.15 9.55 -1.09
CA VAL A 45 9.24 9.93 -2.00
C VAL A 45 9.90 8.68 -2.57
N LYS A 46 10.46 8.77 -3.76
CA LYS A 46 11.13 7.64 -4.43
C LYS A 46 12.28 7.11 -3.57
N SER A 47 12.33 5.80 -3.40
CA SER A 47 13.44 5.13 -2.72
C SER A 47 14.68 5.04 -3.61
N PHE A 48 15.85 5.22 -3.00
CA PHE A 48 17.14 4.99 -3.64
C PHE A 48 18.05 4.23 -2.68
N TRP A 49 18.93 3.40 -3.23
CA TRP A 49 19.96 2.69 -2.48
C TRP A 49 21.24 2.52 -3.30
N GLU A 50 22.34 2.45 -2.60
CA GLU A 50 23.65 2.15 -3.18
C GLU A 50 23.92 0.65 -3.15
N GLY A 51 24.76 0.17 -4.07
CA GLY A 51 25.14 -1.23 -4.16
C GLY A 51 24.00 -2.13 -4.66
N VAL A 52 24.06 -3.41 -4.30
CA VAL A 52 23.07 -4.41 -4.65
C VAL A 52 22.20 -4.71 -3.42
N LYS A 53 20.91 -4.51 -3.55
CA LYS A 53 19.94 -4.83 -2.51
C LYS A 53 19.42 -6.23 -2.70
N GLU A 54 19.49 -7.04 -1.63
CA GLU A 54 18.89 -8.36 -1.57
C GLU A 54 17.36 -8.26 -1.54
N ALA A 55 16.73 -8.89 -2.53
CA ALA A 55 15.28 -8.97 -2.68
C ALA A 55 14.81 -10.43 -2.55
N THR A 56 15.29 -11.12 -1.52
CA THR A 56 15.08 -12.56 -1.28
C THR A 56 14.06 -12.84 -0.17
N SER A 57 13.68 -11.84 0.62
CA SER A 57 12.70 -11.94 1.69
C SER A 57 11.64 -10.86 1.59
N TYR A 58 10.44 -11.15 2.07
CA TYR A 58 9.39 -10.15 2.17
C TYR A 58 9.82 -8.95 3.02
N GLY A 59 9.39 -7.75 2.62
CA GLY A 59 9.56 -6.54 3.39
C GLY A 59 8.57 -6.44 4.54
N PHE A 60 8.66 -5.37 5.32
CA PHE A 60 7.71 -5.08 6.38
C PHE A 60 6.29 -4.89 5.84
N VAL A 61 5.30 -5.27 6.63
CA VAL A 61 3.89 -4.94 6.39
C VAL A 61 3.47 -3.75 7.26
N CYS A 62 2.39 -3.07 6.87
CA CYS A 62 1.87 -1.95 7.66
C CYS A 62 1.45 -2.41 9.06
N PRO A 63 1.77 -1.66 10.12
CA PRO A 63 1.30 -1.98 11.47
C PRO A 63 -0.22 -2.01 11.57
N LEU A 64 -0.74 -3.01 12.26
CA LEU A 64 -2.17 -3.13 12.56
C LEU A 64 -2.50 -2.33 13.82
N MET A 65 -3.65 -1.66 13.84
CA MET A 65 -4.13 -0.93 15.01
C MET A 65 -4.52 -1.92 16.13
N ASN A 66 -5.25 -2.97 15.78
CA ASN A 66 -5.64 -4.03 16.71
C ASN A 66 -5.08 -5.36 16.21
N GLN A 67 -4.21 -5.96 17.03
CA GLN A 67 -3.59 -7.27 16.73
C GLN A 67 -4.33 -8.45 17.36
N GLU A 68 -5.26 -8.19 18.28
CA GLU A 68 -5.99 -9.23 19.02
C GLU A 68 -7.21 -9.77 18.23
N THR A 69 -7.74 -8.98 17.31
CA THR A 69 -8.81 -9.41 16.41
C THR A 69 -8.27 -9.67 15.02
N PRO A 70 -7.96 -10.92 14.67
CA PRO A 70 -7.61 -11.24 13.30
C PRO A 70 -8.76 -10.83 12.37
N ASN A 71 -8.41 -10.19 11.27
CA ASN A 71 -9.35 -9.73 10.26
C ASN A 71 -10.20 -10.94 9.79
N GLY A 72 -11.51 -10.77 9.68
CA GLY A 72 -12.59 -11.75 9.61
C GLY A 72 -12.57 -12.93 8.66
N GLU A 73 -11.44 -13.29 8.07
CA GLU A 73 -11.30 -14.49 7.25
C GLU A 73 -10.66 -15.64 8.05
N LEU A 74 -11.29 -16.02 9.14
CA LEU A 74 -10.84 -17.06 10.10
C LEU A 74 -10.58 -18.44 9.47
N MET A 75 -11.03 -18.67 8.24
CA MET A 75 -10.98 -19.98 7.58
C MET A 75 -9.78 -20.13 6.64
N VAL A 76 -9.02 -19.07 6.41
CA VAL A 76 -7.85 -19.07 5.52
C VAL A 76 -6.58 -18.86 6.36
N PRO A 77 -5.51 -19.64 6.11
CA PRO A 77 -4.25 -19.43 6.81
C PRO A 77 -3.68 -18.05 6.53
N HIS A 78 -3.49 -17.26 7.59
CA HIS A 78 -2.87 -15.94 7.52
C HIS A 78 -1.38 -16.03 7.80
N ARG A 79 -0.61 -15.20 7.10
CA ARG A 79 0.82 -15.02 7.36
C ARG A 79 1.02 -13.81 8.26
N TYR A 80 1.65 -14.01 9.39
CA TYR A 80 2.13 -12.94 10.24
C TYR A 80 3.55 -12.55 9.83
N TRP A 81 3.81 -11.26 9.76
CA TRP A 81 5.10 -10.75 9.32
C TRP A 81 5.52 -9.53 10.17
N PRO A 82 6.82 -9.24 10.28
CA PRO A 82 7.28 -8.04 10.97
C PRO A 82 6.63 -6.78 10.41
N GLN A 83 6.17 -5.92 11.32
CA GLN A 83 5.45 -4.70 11.01
C GLN A 83 6.36 -3.49 11.14
N ASN A 84 6.23 -2.52 10.24
CA ASN A 84 6.93 -1.25 10.30
C ASN A 84 6.17 -0.20 9.47
N GLU A 85 6.26 1.06 9.85
CA GLU A 85 5.64 2.16 9.11
C GLU A 85 6.28 2.36 7.74
N HIS A 86 7.57 2.00 7.58
CA HIS A 86 8.25 1.93 6.29
C HIS A 86 7.89 0.62 5.57
N CYS A 87 6.62 0.48 5.25
CA CYS A 87 6.05 -0.69 4.59
C CYS A 87 5.88 -0.54 3.07
N GLN A 88 6.40 0.53 2.47
CA GLN A 88 6.29 0.84 1.05
C GLN A 88 7.19 -0.10 0.23
N ASN A 89 6.75 -1.35 0.08
CA ASN A 89 7.48 -2.36 -0.68
C ASN A 89 6.53 -3.22 -1.53
N LEU A 90 7.10 -3.86 -2.54
CA LEU A 90 6.37 -4.75 -3.45
C LEU A 90 7.14 -6.06 -3.67
N ASN A 91 6.46 -7.05 -4.22
CA ASN A 91 7.03 -8.33 -4.60
C ASN A 91 6.75 -8.60 -6.08
N ILE A 92 7.67 -9.27 -6.77
CA ILE A 92 7.60 -9.54 -8.21
C ILE A 92 7.86 -11.01 -8.48
N TRP A 93 7.05 -11.62 -9.35
CA TRP A 93 7.22 -12.95 -9.93
C TRP A 93 7.22 -12.84 -11.44
N THR A 94 8.22 -13.41 -12.10
CA THR A 94 8.38 -13.40 -13.56
C THR A 94 9.10 -14.63 -14.07
N LYS A 95 8.74 -15.07 -15.26
CA LYS A 95 9.45 -16.19 -15.95
C LYS A 95 10.74 -15.76 -16.64
N THR A 96 10.88 -14.49 -16.95
CA THR A 96 12.01 -13.99 -17.75
C THR A 96 12.47 -12.61 -17.28
N LEU A 97 13.75 -12.35 -17.45
CA LEU A 97 14.38 -11.04 -17.24
C LEU A 97 14.72 -10.35 -18.58
N ASP A 98 14.17 -10.86 -19.69
CA ASP A 98 14.31 -10.23 -21.00
C ASP A 98 13.39 -9.02 -21.11
N SER A 99 13.95 -7.84 -21.18
CA SER A 99 13.21 -6.58 -21.29
C SER A 99 12.36 -6.45 -22.58
N GLN A 100 12.59 -7.32 -23.56
CA GLN A 100 11.83 -7.35 -24.82
C GLN A 100 10.67 -8.34 -24.79
N ALA A 101 10.50 -9.11 -23.73
CA ALA A 101 9.44 -10.12 -23.62
C ALA A 101 8.04 -9.49 -23.58
N LYS A 102 7.90 -8.32 -22.97
CA LYS A 102 6.64 -7.53 -22.90
C LYS A 102 5.43 -8.34 -22.41
N HIS A 103 5.63 -9.13 -21.36
CA HIS A 103 4.53 -9.84 -20.73
C HIS A 103 3.53 -8.87 -20.08
N PRO A 104 2.22 -9.17 -20.10
CA PRO A 104 1.24 -8.41 -19.33
C PRO A 104 1.62 -8.37 -17.85
N VAL A 105 1.35 -7.25 -17.19
CA VAL A 105 1.65 -7.04 -15.77
C VAL A 105 0.36 -7.03 -14.96
N LEU A 106 0.30 -7.83 -13.91
CA LEU A 106 -0.81 -7.88 -12.98
C LEU A 106 -0.37 -7.34 -11.63
N VAL A 107 -0.97 -6.25 -11.16
CA VAL A 107 -0.65 -5.61 -9.87
C VAL A 107 -1.78 -5.88 -8.88
N TRP A 108 -1.48 -6.70 -7.87
CA TRP A 108 -2.42 -7.07 -6.81
C TRP A 108 -2.47 -6.03 -5.69
N LEU A 109 -3.68 -5.57 -5.37
CA LEU A 109 -3.99 -4.74 -4.21
C LEU A 109 -4.82 -5.55 -3.22
N HIS A 110 -4.28 -5.75 -2.01
CA HIS A 110 -4.89 -6.59 -0.99
C HIS A 110 -6.16 -5.99 -0.37
N GLY A 111 -7.03 -6.85 0.17
CA GLY A 111 -8.25 -6.48 0.91
C GLY A 111 -7.97 -6.02 2.33
N GLY A 112 -9.01 -6.00 3.17
CA GLY A 112 -8.95 -5.52 4.55
C GLY A 112 -9.37 -4.06 4.72
N GLY A 113 -10.21 -3.54 3.81
CA GLY A 113 -10.58 -2.12 3.77
C GLY A 113 -9.35 -1.25 3.54
N TYR A 114 -9.32 -0.13 4.23
CA TYR A 114 -8.15 0.74 4.35
C TYR A 114 -7.41 0.54 5.68
N SER A 115 -7.83 -0.43 6.48
CA SER A 115 -7.44 -0.54 7.89
C SER A 115 -6.41 -1.62 8.16
N ALA A 116 -6.45 -2.73 7.42
CA ALA A 116 -5.67 -3.94 7.71
C ALA A 116 -5.29 -4.70 6.43
N GLY A 117 -4.57 -5.79 6.60
CA GLY A 117 -4.13 -6.66 5.53
C GLY A 117 -2.69 -6.40 5.08
N SER A 118 -2.23 -7.21 4.15
CA SER A 118 -0.93 -7.06 3.50
C SER A 118 -0.87 -7.81 2.18
N SER A 119 0.13 -7.52 1.37
CA SER A 119 0.38 -8.21 0.09
C SER A 119 0.74 -9.69 0.24
N ILE A 120 0.96 -10.16 1.46
CA ILE A 120 1.41 -11.53 1.78
C ILE A 120 0.51 -12.21 2.81
N GLU A 121 -0.56 -11.57 3.25
CA GLU A 121 -1.42 -12.07 4.33
C GLU A 121 -1.95 -13.48 4.05
N GLN A 122 -2.39 -13.73 2.85
CA GLN A 122 -2.90 -15.04 2.43
C GLN A 122 -1.96 -15.76 1.47
N VAL A 123 -1.93 -17.08 1.53
CA VAL A 123 -1.17 -17.92 0.60
C VAL A 123 -1.62 -17.67 -0.85
N ALA A 124 -2.89 -17.38 -1.06
CA ALA A 124 -3.46 -17.07 -2.38
C ALA A 124 -2.89 -15.78 -3.03
N TYR A 125 -2.25 -14.91 -2.24
CA TYR A 125 -1.62 -13.68 -2.75
C TYR A 125 -0.20 -13.91 -3.29
N ASP A 126 0.34 -15.13 -3.16
CA ASP A 126 1.59 -15.51 -3.77
C ASP A 126 1.44 -15.58 -5.30
N GLY A 127 2.24 -14.80 -6.02
CA GLY A 127 2.10 -14.65 -7.47
C GLY A 127 2.58 -15.84 -8.30
N PHE A 128 3.25 -16.83 -7.67
CA PHE A 128 3.89 -17.96 -8.34
C PHE A 128 2.96 -18.68 -9.32
N ASN A 129 1.82 -19.18 -8.86
CA ASN A 129 0.93 -19.96 -9.73
C ASN A 129 0.32 -19.12 -10.86
N MET A 130 0.04 -17.85 -10.61
CA MET A 130 -0.52 -16.95 -11.61
C MET A 130 0.50 -16.62 -12.70
N CYS A 131 1.74 -16.35 -12.31
CA CYS A 131 2.86 -16.14 -13.22
C CYS A 131 3.13 -17.40 -14.07
N MET A 132 3.23 -18.57 -13.42
CA MET A 132 3.52 -19.84 -14.12
C MET A 132 2.50 -20.21 -15.19
N GLN A 133 1.22 -20.00 -14.92
CA GLN A 133 0.13 -20.41 -15.83
C GLN A 133 -0.28 -19.33 -16.84
N GLY A 134 -0.10 -18.07 -16.49
CA GLY A 134 -0.67 -16.95 -17.26
C GLY A 134 0.31 -16.27 -18.23
N ASP A 135 1.61 -16.61 -18.23
CA ASP A 135 2.65 -15.87 -18.93
C ASP A 135 2.58 -14.35 -18.63
N VAL A 136 2.47 -14.02 -17.37
CA VAL A 136 2.33 -12.66 -16.87
C VAL A 136 3.41 -12.35 -15.83
N VAL A 137 3.76 -11.10 -15.70
CA VAL A 137 4.49 -10.61 -14.52
C VAL A 137 3.48 -10.29 -13.44
N VAL A 138 3.67 -10.81 -12.23
CA VAL A 138 2.80 -10.54 -11.09
C VAL A 138 3.52 -9.65 -10.09
N VAL A 139 2.83 -8.62 -9.63
CA VAL A 139 3.32 -7.69 -8.59
C VAL A 139 2.30 -7.66 -7.46
N SER A 140 2.74 -7.75 -6.20
CA SER A 140 1.89 -7.49 -5.04
C SER A 140 2.44 -6.36 -4.20
N VAL A 141 1.57 -5.48 -3.69
CA VAL A 141 1.96 -4.19 -3.10
C VAL A 141 1.56 -4.09 -1.64
N ASN A 142 2.51 -3.69 -0.77
CA ASN A 142 2.24 -3.19 0.57
C ASN A 142 2.23 -1.66 0.55
N HIS A 143 1.39 -1.05 1.37
CA HIS A 143 1.26 0.40 1.50
C HIS A 143 0.77 0.76 2.90
N ARG A 144 0.82 2.03 3.27
CA ARG A 144 0.28 2.48 4.57
C ARG A 144 -1.23 2.33 4.62
N LEU A 145 -1.71 1.94 5.81
CA LEU A 145 -3.11 1.69 6.13
C LEU A 145 -3.51 2.50 7.37
N ASN A 146 -4.77 2.40 7.76
CA ASN A 146 -5.33 2.97 8.98
C ASN A 146 -4.96 4.44 9.19
N ILE A 147 -4.70 4.87 10.42
CA ILE A 147 -4.31 6.26 10.72
C ILE A 147 -2.96 6.66 10.10
N LEU A 148 -2.10 5.70 9.75
CA LEU A 148 -0.84 6.00 9.05
C LEU A 148 -1.05 6.37 7.59
N GLY A 149 -2.10 5.83 6.97
CA GLY A 149 -2.41 6.06 5.55
C GLY A 149 -3.53 7.06 5.30
N TYR A 150 -4.41 7.33 6.31
CA TYR A 150 -5.67 8.01 6.06
C TYR A 150 -6.12 8.98 7.18
N LEU A 151 -5.25 9.35 8.10
CA LEU A 151 -5.56 10.42 9.06
C LEU A 151 -5.20 11.78 8.46
N ASP A 152 -6.18 12.69 8.43
CA ASP A 152 -5.99 14.02 7.89
C ASP A 152 -5.38 15.00 8.91
N LEU A 153 -4.15 15.40 8.66
CA LEU A 153 -3.43 16.44 9.41
C LEU A 153 -3.32 17.75 8.60
N SER A 154 -3.95 17.85 7.42
CA SER A 154 -3.84 19.04 6.57
C SER A 154 -4.20 20.36 7.28
N PRO A 155 -5.14 20.39 8.28
CA PRO A 155 -5.42 21.61 9.02
C PRO A 155 -4.26 22.14 9.89
N PHE A 156 -3.19 21.34 10.08
CA PHE A 156 -2.08 21.66 10.98
C PHE A 156 -0.78 22.04 10.25
N GLY A 157 -0.77 22.05 8.92
CA GLY A 157 0.38 22.54 8.16
C GLY A 157 0.49 21.98 6.76
N GLU A 158 1.15 22.74 5.89
CA GLU A 158 1.28 22.43 4.46
C GLU A 158 1.99 21.09 4.20
N LYS A 159 2.93 20.70 5.03
CA LYS A 159 3.62 19.39 4.88
C LYS A 159 2.68 18.18 4.99
N TYR A 160 1.49 18.37 5.58
CA TYR A 160 0.47 17.34 5.76
C TYR A 160 -0.68 17.45 4.76
N TRP A 161 -0.56 18.29 3.74
CA TRP A 161 -1.63 18.70 2.83
C TRP A 161 -2.48 17.54 2.28
N ASN A 162 -1.92 16.35 2.15
CA ASN A 162 -2.60 15.16 1.62
C ASN A 162 -2.45 13.92 2.53
N SER A 163 -2.25 14.13 3.83
CA SER A 163 -2.08 13.04 4.79
C SER A 163 -3.28 12.09 4.84
N GLY A 164 -4.49 12.60 4.63
CA GLY A 164 -5.72 11.80 4.51
C GLY A 164 -5.76 10.86 3.28
N ASN A 165 -4.80 10.95 2.38
CA ASN A 165 -4.65 10.09 1.20
C ASN A 165 -3.25 9.46 1.09
N ALA A 166 -2.46 9.48 2.15
CA ALA A 166 -1.08 8.99 2.12
C ALA A 166 -0.99 7.51 1.69
N GLY A 167 -1.97 6.67 2.07
CA GLY A 167 -2.03 5.28 1.64
C GLY A 167 -2.30 5.12 0.14
N ASN A 168 -3.17 5.95 -0.44
CA ASN A 168 -3.40 5.98 -1.89
C ASN A 168 -2.19 6.56 -2.63
N ALA A 169 -1.51 7.54 -2.06
CA ALA A 169 -0.28 8.08 -2.62
C ALA A 169 0.85 7.04 -2.67
N ASP A 170 0.95 6.16 -1.67
CA ASP A 170 1.85 5.01 -1.70
C ASP A 170 1.55 4.09 -2.89
N LEU A 171 0.27 3.80 -3.16
CA LEU A 171 -0.14 2.99 -4.31
C LEU A 171 0.22 3.64 -5.65
N VAL A 172 0.02 4.95 -5.78
CA VAL A 172 0.46 5.70 -6.98
C VAL A 172 1.98 5.62 -7.14
N ALA A 173 2.74 5.77 -6.04
CA ALA A 173 4.19 5.62 -6.07
C ALA A 173 4.63 4.21 -6.48
N ALA A 174 3.92 3.17 -6.03
CA ALA A 174 4.17 1.79 -6.44
C ALA A 174 3.91 1.58 -7.94
N LEU A 175 2.81 2.10 -8.46
CA LEU A 175 2.49 2.03 -9.90
C LEU A 175 3.51 2.80 -10.75
N ARG A 176 3.96 3.96 -10.29
CA ARG A 176 5.04 4.73 -10.96
C ARG A 176 6.34 3.94 -10.98
N TRP A 177 6.69 3.29 -9.86
CA TRP A 177 7.85 2.39 -9.82
C TRP A 177 7.71 1.22 -10.81
N VAL A 178 6.53 0.59 -10.88
CA VAL A 178 6.22 -0.47 -11.85
C VAL A 178 6.39 0.05 -13.28
N HIS A 179 5.80 1.19 -13.62
CA HIS A 179 5.91 1.79 -14.96
C HIS A 179 7.38 2.05 -15.35
N GLU A 180 8.19 2.54 -14.43
CA GLU A 180 9.59 2.86 -14.69
C GLU A 180 10.51 1.62 -14.82
N ASN A 181 10.16 0.50 -14.16
CA ASN A 181 11.12 -0.58 -13.94
C ASN A 181 10.68 -1.95 -14.44
N ILE A 182 9.38 -2.19 -14.66
CA ILE A 182 8.87 -3.54 -14.89
C ILE A 182 9.39 -4.19 -16.18
N ALA A 183 9.86 -3.39 -17.15
CA ALA A 183 10.50 -3.90 -18.35
C ALA A 183 11.76 -4.70 -18.04
N ALA A 184 12.54 -4.32 -17.02
CA ALA A 184 13.72 -5.08 -16.58
C ALA A 184 13.36 -6.47 -16.01
N PHE A 185 12.09 -6.69 -15.70
CA PHE A 185 11.51 -7.95 -15.24
C PHE A 185 10.65 -8.62 -16.32
N GLY A 186 10.85 -8.27 -17.59
CA GLY A 186 10.13 -8.85 -18.73
C GLY A 186 8.70 -8.36 -18.90
N GLY A 187 8.22 -7.41 -18.10
CA GLY A 187 6.87 -6.86 -18.17
C GLY A 187 6.72 -5.73 -19.18
N ASP A 188 5.49 -5.49 -19.62
CA ASP A 188 5.12 -4.37 -20.48
C ASP A 188 4.50 -3.24 -19.64
N PRO A 189 5.16 -2.09 -19.46
CA PRO A 189 4.60 -0.96 -18.72
C PRO A 189 3.35 -0.37 -19.37
N GLU A 190 3.12 -0.62 -20.68
CA GLU A 190 1.92 -0.21 -21.40
C GLU A 190 0.78 -1.27 -21.36
N ASN A 191 0.97 -2.35 -20.60
CA ASN A 191 -0.03 -3.42 -20.45
C ASN A 191 -0.18 -3.85 -18.98
N VAL A 192 -0.45 -2.88 -18.12
CA VAL A 192 -0.62 -3.07 -16.68
C VAL A 192 -2.10 -3.18 -16.32
N THR A 193 -2.45 -4.23 -15.60
CA THR A 193 -3.78 -4.43 -15.01
C THR A 193 -3.67 -4.34 -13.49
N ILE A 194 -4.35 -3.38 -12.88
CA ILE A 194 -4.54 -3.35 -11.43
C ILE A 194 -5.75 -4.18 -11.03
N PHE A 195 -5.65 -4.97 -9.98
CA PHE A 195 -6.78 -5.77 -9.52
C PHE A 195 -6.76 -5.96 -8.01
N GLY A 196 -7.95 -6.11 -7.42
CA GLY A 196 -8.06 -6.26 -5.97
C GLY A 196 -9.44 -6.75 -5.55
N GLN A 197 -9.50 -7.32 -4.35
CA GLN A 197 -10.73 -7.86 -3.78
C GLN A 197 -11.09 -7.10 -2.48
N SER A 198 -12.40 -6.89 -2.22
CA SER A 198 -12.88 -6.15 -1.05
C SER A 198 -12.25 -4.75 -1.00
N GLY A 199 -11.59 -4.39 0.11
CA GLY A 199 -10.83 -3.14 0.21
C GLY A 199 -9.78 -2.94 -0.90
N GLY A 200 -9.24 -4.01 -1.47
CA GLY A 200 -8.38 -3.94 -2.66
C GLY A 200 -9.11 -3.46 -3.89
N GLY A 201 -10.35 -3.92 -4.09
CA GLY A 201 -11.22 -3.42 -5.15
C GLY A 201 -11.60 -1.95 -4.95
N MET A 202 -11.81 -1.51 -3.70
CA MET A 202 -12.02 -0.08 -3.38
C MET A 202 -10.79 0.76 -3.77
N LYS A 203 -9.58 0.30 -3.45
CA LYS A 203 -8.33 0.97 -3.84
C LYS A 203 -8.15 1.03 -5.36
N VAL A 204 -8.58 -0.01 -6.09
CA VAL A 204 -8.63 0.03 -7.56
C VAL A 204 -9.56 1.14 -8.05
N ALA A 205 -10.75 1.26 -7.46
CA ALA A 205 -11.69 2.32 -7.81
C ALA A 205 -11.14 3.71 -7.49
N ASP A 206 -10.46 3.86 -6.35
CA ASP A 206 -9.82 5.12 -5.95
C ASP A 206 -8.73 5.55 -6.96
N LEU A 207 -7.86 4.62 -7.36
CA LEU A 207 -6.80 4.91 -8.32
C LEU A 207 -7.33 5.41 -9.67
N MET A 208 -8.54 4.97 -10.07
CA MET A 208 -9.22 5.48 -11.27
C MET A 208 -9.69 6.94 -11.12
N GLN A 209 -9.65 7.50 -9.91
CA GLN A 209 -10.09 8.86 -9.57
C GLN A 209 -8.94 9.75 -9.06
N ILE A 210 -7.71 9.30 -9.22
CA ILE A 210 -6.50 10.03 -8.85
C ILE A 210 -5.76 10.41 -10.13
N PRO A 211 -5.72 11.70 -10.53
CA PRO A 211 -5.05 12.12 -11.77
C PRO A 211 -3.58 11.72 -11.85
N ASP A 212 -2.89 11.65 -10.71
CA ASP A 212 -1.49 11.22 -10.64
C ASP A 212 -1.27 9.74 -11.00
N ALA A 213 -2.33 8.96 -11.09
CA ALA A 213 -2.30 7.57 -11.56
C ALA A 213 -2.60 7.41 -13.06
N ASP A 214 -2.94 8.51 -13.75
CA ASP A 214 -3.23 8.47 -15.18
C ASP A 214 -2.03 7.97 -15.99
N GLY A 215 -2.29 6.99 -16.87
CA GLY A 215 -1.26 6.37 -17.71
C GLY A 215 -0.42 5.29 -17.01
N LEU A 216 -0.52 5.11 -15.68
CA LEU A 216 0.25 4.10 -14.96
C LEU A 216 -0.35 2.69 -15.03
N PHE A 217 -1.58 2.56 -15.49
CA PHE A 217 -2.26 1.28 -15.79
C PHE A 217 -3.26 1.45 -16.93
N GLN A 218 -3.59 0.36 -17.62
CA GLN A 218 -4.47 0.36 -18.78
C GLN A 218 -5.77 -0.43 -18.53
N LYS A 219 -5.78 -1.28 -17.49
CA LYS A 219 -6.92 -2.13 -17.16
C LYS A 219 -7.10 -2.20 -15.65
N ALA A 220 -8.35 -2.36 -15.23
CA ALA A 220 -8.73 -2.48 -13.84
C ALA A 220 -9.74 -3.61 -13.63
N LEU A 221 -9.57 -4.41 -12.57
CA LEU A 221 -10.54 -5.43 -12.16
C LEU A 221 -10.89 -5.25 -10.68
N ILE A 222 -12.14 -4.90 -10.42
CA ILE A 222 -12.69 -4.70 -9.09
C ILE A 222 -13.49 -5.95 -8.70
N MET A 223 -13.05 -6.62 -7.63
CA MET A 223 -13.75 -7.79 -7.10
C MET A 223 -14.36 -7.44 -5.73
N SER A 224 -15.69 -7.35 -5.65
CA SER A 224 -16.42 -7.08 -4.39
C SER A 224 -15.93 -5.85 -3.63
N GLY A 225 -15.53 -4.80 -4.36
CA GLY A 225 -14.87 -3.61 -3.80
C GLY A 225 -15.55 -2.30 -4.17
N VAL A 226 -16.77 -2.35 -4.66
CA VAL A 226 -17.55 -1.14 -4.91
C VAL A 226 -18.21 -0.72 -3.60
N GLY A 227 -17.62 0.28 -2.93
CA GLY A 227 -18.22 0.88 -1.75
C GLY A 227 -19.53 1.56 -2.11
N SER A 228 -20.57 1.34 -1.31
CA SER A 228 -21.74 2.21 -1.32
C SER A 228 -21.65 3.13 -0.11
N LYS A 229 -22.28 4.32 -0.20
CA LYS A 229 -22.42 5.25 0.93
C LYS A 229 -22.96 4.58 2.22
N THR A 230 -23.64 3.44 2.06
CA THR A 230 -24.14 2.63 3.16
C THR A 230 -23.06 1.86 3.94
N LEU A 231 -21.91 1.60 3.32
CA LEU A 231 -20.79 0.88 3.97
C LEU A 231 -19.78 1.82 4.63
N MET A 232 -19.79 3.09 4.23
CA MET A 232 -18.90 4.13 4.75
C MET A 232 -19.77 5.19 5.42
N PRO A 233 -19.67 5.42 6.74
CA PRO A 233 -20.41 6.49 7.37
C PRO A 233 -20.03 7.82 6.71
N ASN A 234 -21.04 8.65 6.44
CA ASN A 234 -20.85 10.04 5.99
C ASN A 234 -20.16 10.81 7.11
N CYS A 235 -18.84 10.74 7.16
CA CYS A 235 -18.03 11.59 8.02
C CYS A 235 -17.92 12.96 7.34
N THR A 236 -18.31 14.02 8.05
CA THR A 236 -18.20 15.41 7.58
C THR A 236 -17.08 16.13 8.30
N GLY A 237 -16.45 17.08 7.61
CA GLY A 237 -15.36 17.88 8.17
C GLY A 237 -13.97 17.39 7.74
N ASP A 238 -12.98 17.90 8.44
CA ASP A 238 -11.57 17.59 8.25
C ASP A 238 -10.99 16.93 9.52
N GLY A 239 -9.69 16.70 9.54
CA GLY A 239 -9.00 16.05 10.65
C GLY A 239 -8.82 16.90 11.91
N ARG A 240 -9.25 18.15 11.92
CA ARG A 240 -8.99 19.08 13.04
C ARG A 240 -9.53 18.56 14.37
N GLU A 241 -10.80 18.13 14.41
CA GLU A 241 -11.42 17.70 15.67
C GLU A 241 -10.72 16.46 16.24
N ILE A 242 -10.51 15.43 15.43
CA ILE A 242 -9.90 14.18 15.90
C ILE A 242 -8.43 14.36 16.27
N VAL A 243 -7.66 15.09 15.48
CA VAL A 243 -6.24 15.32 15.77
C VAL A 243 -6.07 16.19 17.02
N THR A 244 -6.86 17.26 17.19
CA THR A 244 -6.84 18.05 18.44
C THR A 244 -7.19 17.19 19.65
N ALA A 245 -8.19 16.31 19.56
CA ALA A 245 -8.56 15.39 20.64
C ALA A 245 -7.43 14.37 20.95
N MET A 246 -6.75 13.86 19.93
CA MET A 246 -5.59 12.98 20.10
C MET A 246 -4.41 13.70 20.77
N LEU A 247 -4.12 14.94 20.37
CA LEU A 247 -3.08 15.76 21.00
C LEU A 247 -3.36 15.96 22.49
N GLN A 248 -4.61 16.33 22.84
CA GLN A 248 -5.05 16.49 24.24
C GLN A 248 -4.88 15.19 25.04
N GLU A 249 -5.23 14.03 24.48
CA GLU A 249 -5.05 12.74 25.13
C GLU A 249 -3.57 12.42 25.37
N LEU A 250 -2.71 12.80 24.44
CA LEU A 250 -1.25 12.68 24.54
C LEU A 250 -0.60 13.80 25.38
N LYS A 251 -1.40 14.73 25.91
CA LYS A 251 -0.93 15.92 26.68
C LYS A 251 -0.04 16.84 25.84
N LEU A 252 -0.34 16.98 24.58
CA LEU A 252 0.30 17.87 23.62
C LEU A 252 -0.63 19.03 23.26
N THR A 253 -0.06 20.14 22.82
CA THR A 253 -0.76 21.28 22.26
C THR A 253 -0.82 21.20 20.72
N GLU A 254 -1.63 22.03 20.07
CA GLU A 254 -1.69 22.07 18.60
C GLU A 254 -0.35 22.51 17.98
N ASP A 255 0.40 23.39 18.63
CA ASP A 255 1.74 23.80 18.17
C ASP A 255 2.78 22.66 18.23
N GLU A 256 2.43 21.55 18.90
CA GLU A 256 3.26 20.37 19.05
C GLU A 256 2.82 19.21 18.15
N VAL A 257 1.96 19.47 17.15
CA VAL A 257 1.43 18.43 16.24
C VAL A 257 2.53 17.59 15.58
N GLU A 258 3.70 18.18 15.31
CA GLU A 258 4.85 17.45 14.75
C GLU A 258 5.35 16.30 15.63
N LYS A 259 5.08 16.34 16.95
CA LYS A 259 5.42 15.22 17.83
C LYS A 259 4.65 13.94 17.50
N LEU A 260 3.48 14.04 16.85
CA LEU A 260 2.74 12.87 16.38
C LEU A 260 3.55 12.02 15.37
N GLU A 261 4.53 12.61 14.70
CA GLU A 261 5.41 11.88 13.77
C GLU A 261 6.35 10.91 14.49
N THR A 262 6.66 11.17 15.75
CA THR A 262 7.63 10.41 16.55
C THR A 262 7.06 9.71 17.77
N VAL A 263 5.82 10.00 18.14
CA VAL A 263 5.10 9.24 19.19
C VAL A 263 5.12 7.75 18.84
N PRO A 264 5.44 6.84 19.77
CA PRO A 264 5.35 5.40 19.52
C PRO A 264 3.98 5.02 18.94
N TYR A 265 3.97 4.17 17.91
CA TYR A 265 2.74 3.87 17.18
C TYR A 265 1.62 3.36 18.09
N TYR A 266 1.93 2.51 19.07
CA TYR A 266 0.93 2.01 20.01
C TYR A 266 0.29 3.10 20.89
N GLU A 267 1.03 4.16 21.22
CA GLU A 267 0.49 5.31 21.97
C GLU A 267 -0.43 6.15 21.07
N LEU A 268 -0.03 6.34 19.81
CA LEU A 268 -0.83 7.03 18.81
C LEU A 268 -2.17 6.31 18.59
N VAL A 269 -2.13 4.98 18.44
CA VAL A 269 -3.34 4.13 18.30
C VAL A 269 -4.23 4.23 19.53
N ARG A 270 -3.68 4.13 20.73
CA ARG A 270 -4.46 4.26 21.97
C ARG A 270 -5.15 5.61 22.10
N ALA A 271 -4.45 6.70 21.74
CA ALA A 271 -5.06 8.02 21.74
C ALA A 271 -6.20 8.11 20.73
N TYR A 272 -6.00 7.60 19.52
CA TYR A 272 -7.03 7.54 18.47
C TYR A 272 -8.25 6.73 18.93
N GLU A 273 -8.06 5.48 19.37
CA GLU A 273 -9.14 4.57 19.78
C GLU A 273 -9.96 5.15 20.94
N LYS A 274 -9.34 5.92 21.82
CA LYS A 274 -10.02 6.57 22.95
C LYS A 274 -10.94 7.71 22.51
N VAL A 275 -10.53 8.51 21.52
CA VAL A 275 -11.28 9.71 21.11
C VAL A 275 -12.23 9.45 19.95
N CYS A 276 -11.90 8.51 19.05
CA CYS A 276 -12.63 8.21 17.83
C CYS A 276 -14.12 7.91 18.05
N PRO A 277 -14.56 7.07 19.04
CA PRO A 277 -15.97 6.73 19.19
C PRO A 277 -16.88 7.93 19.47
N ALA A 278 -16.40 8.91 20.24
CA ALA A 278 -17.18 10.09 20.58
C ALA A 278 -17.36 11.05 19.39
N ILE A 279 -16.37 11.12 18.51
CA ILE A 279 -16.40 11.94 17.30
C ILE A 279 -17.25 11.24 16.23
N ALA A 280 -17.07 9.95 16.04
CA ALA A 280 -17.87 9.14 15.10
C ALA A 280 -19.37 9.18 15.44
N ALA A 281 -19.73 9.13 16.74
CA ALA A 281 -21.12 9.20 17.17
C ALA A 281 -21.83 10.51 16.80
N LYS A 282 -21.07 11.58 16.54
CA LYS A 282 -21.58 12.87 16.05
C LYS A 282 -21.54 13.00 14.53
N GLY A 283 -21.06 11.98 13.81
CA GLY A 283 -20.83 12.03 12.36
C GLY A 283 -19.61 12.85 11.95
N GLY A 284 -18.70 13.15 12.89
CA GLY A 284 -17.46 13.86 12.63
C GLY A 284 -16.44 12.99 11.86
N TYR A 285 -15.48 13.64 11.20
CA TYR A 285 -14.39 12.97 10.51
C TYR A 285 -13.47 12.25 11.50
N ILE A 286 -13.17 11.01 11.22
CA ILE A 286 -12.32 10.14 12.06
C ILE A 286 -11.08 9.59 11.34
N GLY A 287 -10.91 9.86 10.04
CA GLY A 287 -9.92 9.17 9.22
C GLY A 287 -10.34 7.75 8.83
N GLY A 288 -9.37 6.97 8.37
CA GLY A 288 -9.60 5.57 8.04
C GLY A 288 -10.14 5.30 6.62
N ASN A 289 -10.39 6.37 5.85
CA ASN A 289 -10.81 6.32 4.45
C ASN A 289 -10.13 7.46 3.67
N PRO A 290 -9.95 7.31 2.34
CA PRO A 290 -9.45 8.39 1.51
C PRO A 290 -10.31 9.64 1.61
N MET A 291 -9.66 10.80 1.63
CA MET A 291 -10.32 12.11 1.74
C MET A 291 -10.45 12.75 0.36
N ILE A 292 -11.65 13.17 -0.01
CA ILE A 292 -11.90 13.90 -1.26
C ILE A 292 -11.24 15.28 -1.19
N ASN A 293 -10.33 15.53 -2.15
CA ASN A 293 -9.63 16.81 -2.31
C ASN A 293 -9.15 16.97 -3.77
N GLU A 294 -8.17 17.83 -4.01
CA GLU A 294 -7.59 17.98 -5.36
C GLU A 294 -6.85 16.75 -5.84
N TYR A 295 -6.31 15.93 -4.95
CA TYR A 295 -5.59 14.69 -5.28
C TYR A 295 -6.54 13.53 -5.60
N TYR A 296 -7.60 13.34 -4.81
CA TYR A 296 -8.58 12.26 -4.96
C TYR A 296 -9.98 12.82 -5.18
N LYS A 297 -10.62 12.46 -6.30
CA LYS A 297 -11.91 13.03 -6.74
C LYS A 297 -13.15 12.35 -6.17
N GLY A 298 -12.98 11.31 -5.37
CA GLY A 298 -14.07 10.53 -4.80
C GLY A 298 -14.41 9.27 -5.61
N ASN A 299 -15.31 8.45 -5.07
CA ASN A 299 -15.71 7.20 -5.69
C ASN A 299 -16.48 7.48 -7.01
N PRO A 300 -16.08 6.86 -8.16
CA PRO A 300 -16.72 7.12 -9.45
C PRO A 300 -18.19 6.65 -9.52
N LEU A 301 -18.66 5.90 -8.55
CA LEU A 301 -20.02 5.36 -8.48
C LEU A 301 -20.92 6.13 -7.51
N GLU A 302 -20.44 7.19 -6.93
CA GLU A 302 -21.14 8.11 -6.04
C GLU A 302 -21.23 9.51 -6.63
#